data_d96eb757b17ddb072811a59b8b59e19a
#
_entry.id   d96eb757b17ddb072811a59b8b59e19a
#
_cell.length_a   1.000
_cell.length_b   1.000
_cell.length_c   1.000
_cell.angle_alpha   90.00
_cell.angle_beta   90.00
_cell.angle_gamma   90.00
#
_symmetry.space_group_name_H-M   'P 1'
#
loop_
_entity.id
_entity.type
_entity.pdbx_description
1 polymer ?
#
loop_
_entity_poly.entity_id
_entity_poly.type
_entity_poly.pdbx_seq_one_letter_code
_entity_poly.pdbx_strand_id
1 'polypeptide(L)'
;RITGVKLAEGAEYTTTTTGGDNLAGYINEPDNFYDDNTLDYQNPDPDNTQFPTKDTDKWPNTTGDTSSTFLIGGINGGKVAPGEELEYTIYYLSSGELEANNVLFCDRVPDTVTFIPNSFNNGTPGNGGLSGADRGIMLLKDGSEQALTNVADGDIARYFPPGIEPSTVYPTIKCDGANTNGAVEVNLGNLPNATAPGTPNTSYGYIRFKGKVK
;
A
#
# COMPACT_ATOMS: atom_id res chain seq x y z
N ARG A 1 5.41 2.07 -0.09
CA ARG A 1 6.36 1.96 1.04
C ARG A 1 6.41 0.55 1.56
N ILE A 2 7.51 0.18 2.19
CA ILE A 2 7.62 -1.05 2.98
C ILE A 2 7.18 -0.73 4.40
N THR A 3 6.18 -1.45 4.88
CA THR A 3 5.59 -1.24 6.23
C THR A 3 5.74 -2.44 7.14
N GLY A 4 6.30 -3.54 6.64
CA GLY A 4 6.62 -4.71 7.44
C GLY A 4 7.66 -5.59 6.76
N VAL A 5 8.50 -6.22 7.59
CA VAL A 5 9.47 -7.25 7.19
C VAL A 5 9.34 -8.40 8.15
N LYS A 6 9.27 -9.62 7.63
CA LYS A 6 9.31 -10.84 8.44
C LYS A 6 10.46 -11.71 8.00
N LEU A 7 11.39 -11.95 8.92
CA LEU A 7 12.56 -12.76 8.67
C LEU A 7 12.21 -14.26 8.61
N ALA A 8 13.06 -15.03 7.97
CA ALA A 8 12.87 -16.45 7.79
C ALA A 8 12.78 -17.23 9.14
N GLU A 9 13.51 -16.76 10.16
CA GLU A 9 13.46 -17.29 11.53
C GLU A 9 12.22 -16.85 12.33
N GLY A 10 11.37 -15.98 11.75
CA GLY A 10 10.09 -15.59 12.32
C GLY A 10 10.07 -14.24 13.03
N ALA A 11 11.20 -13.54 13.19
CA ALA A 11 11.21 -12.18 13.70
C ALA A 11 10.42 -11.25 12.76
N GLU A 12 9.60 -10.38 13.32
CA GLU A 12 8.70 -9.51 12.55
C GLU A 12 8.92 -8.06 12.95
N TYR A 13 9.18 -7.21 11.97
CA TYR A 13 9.39 -5.77 12.11
C TYR A 13 8.22 -5.05 11.45
N THR A 14 7.57 -4.15 12.19
CA THR A 14 6.42 -3.40 11.71
C THR A 14 6.56 -1.91 12.00
N THR A 15 5.75 -1.09 11.36
CA THR A 15 5.69 0.35 11.62
C THR A 15 4.97 0.70 12.93
N THR A 16 4.31 -0.26 13.55
CA THR A 16 3.60 -0.05 14.81
C THR A 16 4.51 -0.38 15.98
N THR A 17 4.55 0.51 16.96
CA THR A 17 5.35 0.36 18.20
C THR A 17 4.75 -0.62 19.20
N THR A 18 3.59 -1.20 18.92
CA THR A 18 2.88 -2.10 19.83
C THR A 18 3.10 -3.54 19.41
N GLY A 19 4.09 -4.18 20.01
CA GLY A 19 4.27 -5.62 20.00
C GLY A 19 5.19 -6.21 18.95
N GLY A 20 5.85 -5.39 18.13
CA GLY A 20 6.88 -5.81 17.19
C GLY A 20 8.14 -4.96 17.32
N ASP A 21 9.25 -5.47 16.84
CA ASP A 21 10.46 -4.66 16.72
C ASP A 21 10.23 -3.52 15.73
N ASN A 22 10.88 -2.38 15.99
CA ASN A 22 10.69 -1.20 15.18
C ASN A 22 11.30 -1.38 13.78
N LEU A 23 10.48 -1.28 12.75
CA LEU A 23 10.90 -1.36 11.36
C LEU A 23 11.97 -0.32 11.01
N ALA A 24 11.87 0.90 11.56
CA ALA A 24 12.88 1.93 11.38
C ALA A 24 14.28 1.48 11.85
N GLY A 25 14.35 0.76 12.95
CA GLY A 25 15.60 0.20 13.45
C GLY A 25 16.18 -0.91 12.55
N TYR A 26 15.33 -1.56 11.76
CA TYR A 26 15.75 -2.63 10.85
C TYR A 26 16.21 -2.12 9.48
N ILE A 27 15.44 -1.19 8.89
CA ILE A 27 15.69 -0.69 7.54
C ILE A 27 16.44 0.65 7.53
N ASN A 28 16.62 1.28 8.71
CA ASN A 28 17.28 2.57 8.85
C ASN A 28 18.79 2.40 8.67
N GLU A 29 19.30 2.81 7.52
CA GLU A 29 20.72 3.04 7.35
C GLU A 29 21.03 4.50 7.73
N PRO A 30 22.06 4.78 8.55
CA PRO A 30 22.31 6.11 9.17
C PRO A 30 22.37 7.29 8.21
N ASP A 31 22.57 7.05 6.94
CA ASP A 31 22.74 8.07 5.91
C ASP A 31 21.66 8.03 4.82
N ASN A 32 20.60 7.22 5.01
CA ASN A 32 19.57 7.05 4.00
C ASN A 32 18.24 7.68 4.45
N PHE A 33 17.97 8.87 3.97
CA PHE A 33 16.74 9.63 4.24
C PHE A 33 15.45 8.94 3.75
N TYR A 34 15.57 7.87 2.98
CA TYR A 34 14.45 7.13 2.42
C TYR A 34 13.87 6.08 3.34
N ASP A 35 14.53 5.82 4.48
CA ASP A 35 14.13 4.79 5.43
C ASP A 35 13.28 5.32 6.58
N ASP A 36 12.92 6.60 6.55
CA ASP A 36 12.12 7.21 7.60
C ASP A 36 10.70 6.62 7.66
N ASN A 37 10.25 6.35 8.88
CA ASN A 37 8.89 5.88 9.13
C ASN A 37 7.82 6.91 8.78
N THR A 38 8.21 8.16 8.61
CA THR A 38 7.32 9.26 8.25
C THR A 38 7.80 9.91 6.97
N LEU A 39 6.85 10.39 6.17
CA LEU A 39 7.19 11.27 5.06
C LEU A 39 7.61 12.61 5.66
N ASP A 40 8.90 12.95 5.59
CA ASP A 40 9.39 14.27 5.94
C ASP A 40 9.54 15.10 4.66
N TYR A 41 8.74 16.13 4.55
CA TYR A 41 8.81 17.07 3.43
C TYR A 41 10.10 17.91 3.44
N GLN A 42 10.75 18.08 4.61
CA GLN A 42 11.99 18.86 4.74
C GLN A 42 13.22 18.12 4.24
N ASN A 43 13.12 16.80 4.06
CA ASN A 43 14.14 15.97 3.42
C ASN A 43 13.58 15.35 2.14
N PRO A 44 13.29 16.17 1.10
CA PRO A 44 12.86 15.62 -0.16
C PRO A 44 14.00 14.78 -0.75
N ASP A 45 13.63 13.68 -1.42
CA ASP A 45 14.53 12.99 -2.32
C ASP A 45 15.33 14.01 -3.15
N PRO A 46 16.67 14.00 -3.13
CA PRO A 46 17.47 14.91 -3.93
C PRO A 46 17.12 14.85 -5.42
N ASP A 47 16.58 13.75 -5.91
CA ASP A 47 16.10 13.60 -7.28
C ASP A 47 14.66 14.08 -7.48
N ASN A 48 13.96 14.43 -6.39
CA ASN A 48 12.59 14.99 -6.39
C ASN A 48 11.56 14.21 -7.23
N THR A 49 11.81 12.94 -7.47
CA THR A 49 10.99 12.11 -8.37
C THR A 49 10.03 11.20 -7.61
N GLN A 50 10.26 10.97 -6.32
CA GLN A 50 9.53 9.98 -5.54
C GLN A 50 8.54 10.57 -4.52
N PHE A 51 8.64 11.86 -4.22
CA PHE A 51 7.73 12.51 -3.29
C PHE A 51 6.89 13.57 -3.98
N PRO A 52 5.56 13.48 -3.87
CA PRO A 52 4.70 14.55 -4.36
C PRO A 52 5.02 15.83 -3.60
N THR A 53 5.49 16.81 -4.33
CA THR A 53 5.67 18.16 -3.81
C THR A 53 4.31 18.75 -3.46
N LYS A 54 4.21 19.42 -2.33
CA LYS A 54 3.22 20.44 -2.00
C LYS A 54 1.77 20.03 -1.68
N ASP A 55 1.21 18.94 -2.18
CA ASP A 55 -0.15 18.51 -1.81
C ASP A 55 -0.19 17.66 -0.53
N THR A 56 0.92 17.62 0.17
CA THR A 56 1.12 16.83 1.39
C THR A 56 0.42 17.43 2.62
N ASP A 57 0.02 18.68 2.57
CA ASP A 57 -0.73 19.34 3.64
C ASP A 57 -2.13 18.75 3.86
N LYS A 58 -2.66 17.98 2.89
CA LYS A 58 -3.97 17.32 2.98
C LYS A 58 -3.94 15.91 3.50
N TRP A 59 -2.76 15.31 3.69
CA TRP A 59 -2.64 13.99 4.29
C TRP A 59 -3.15 13.97 5.73
N PRO A 60 -3.73 12.85 6.21
CA PRO A 60 -4.13 12.73 7.62
C PRO A 60 -2.96 12.98 8.57
N ASN A 61 -3.26 13.54 9.74
CA ASN A 61 -2.28 13.80 10.80
C ASN A 61 -1.08 14.65 10.35
N THR A 62 -1.24 15.47 9.32
CA THR A 62 -0.22 16.41 8.90
C THR A 62 -0.10 17.53 9.92
N THR A 63 1.12 17.77 10.41
CA THR A 63 1.45 18.88 11.32
C THR A 63 2.32 19.89 10.61
N GLY A 64 1.81 21.13 10.47
CA GLY A 64 2.48 22.14 9.66
C GLY A 64 2.48 21.79 8.17
N ASP A 65 3.49 22.26 7.44
CA ASP A 65 3.58 22.02 5.99
C ASP A 65 4.36 20.72 5.64
N THR A 66 4.71 19.86 6.60
CA THR A 66 5.89 19.06 6.39
C THR A 66 5.83 17.59 6.80
N SER A 67 4.99 17.15 7.72
CA SER A 67 5.00 15.74 8.12
C SER A 67 3.64 15.18 8.41
N SER A 68 3.42 13.93 8.00
CA SER A 68 2.20 13.19 8.30
C SER A 68 2.56 11.87 8.98
N THR A 69 2.04 11.64 10.18
CA THR A 69 2.20 10.36 10.88
C THR A 69 1.35 9.24 10.27
N PHE A 70 0.53 9.54 9.28
CA PHE A 70 -0.22 8.53 8.51
C PHE A 70 0.68 7.82 7.48
N LEU A 71 1.62 8.55 6.89
CA LEU A 71 2.49 8.06 5.81
C LEU A 71 3.76 7.40 6.38
N ILE A 72 3.60 6.26 7.02
CA ILE A 72 4.67 5.51 7.64
C ILE A 72 5.31 4.48 6.68
N GLY A 73 6.48 3.98 7.04
CA GLY A 73 7.20 2.94 6.31
C GLY A 73 8.35 3.47 5.44
N GLY A 74 9.35 2.62 5.20
CA GLY A 74 10.52 2.92 4.37
C GLY A 74 10.23 2.78 2.88
N ILE A 75 10.99 3.50 2.07
CA ILE A 75 10.99 3.32 0.60
C ILE A 75 11.85 2.11 0.24
N ASN A 76 12.93 1.92 0.98
CA ASN A 76 13.82 0.80 0.85
C ASN A 76 13.50 -0.26 1.92
N GLY A 77 13.34 -1.52 1.54
CA GLY A 77 13.10 -2.63 2.46
C GLY A 77 14.35 -3.15 3.18
N GLY A 78 15.48 -2.44 3.08
CA GLY A 78 16.76 -2.89 3.64
C GLY A 78 17.33 -4.11 2.90
N LYS A 79 18.11 -4.92 3.60
CA LYS A 79 18.70 -6.16 3.06
C LYS A 79 17.84 -7.34 3.45
N VAL A 80 16.95 -7.74 2.56
CA VAL A 80 16.10 -8.92 2.73
C VAL A 80 16.66 -10.12 1.97
N ALA A 81 16.53 -11.31 2.56
CA ALA A 81 17.02 -12.55 2.01
C ALA A 81 15.87 -13.40 1.38
N PRO A 82 16.19 -14.35 0.47
CA PRO A 82 15.20 -15.28 -0.02
C PRO A 82 14.47 -16.02 1.10
N GLY A 83 13.15 -16.06 1.00
CA GLY A 83 12.28 -16.70 2.00
C GLY A 83 11.70 -15.72 3.03
N GLU A 84 12.21 -14.51 3.13
CA GLU A 84 11.64 -13.44 3.96
C GLU A 84 10.42 -12.82 3.33
N GLU A 85 9.60 -12.14 4.14
CA GLU A 85 8.35 -11.53 3.67
C GLU A 85 8.44 -10.00 3.80
N LEU A 86 7.95 -9.30 2.78
CA LEU A 86 7.79 -7.85 2.76
C LEU A 86 6.31 -7.50 2.73
N GLU A 87 5.93 -6.50 3.52
CA GLU A 87 4.62 -5.85 3.42
C GLU A 87 4.75 -4.54 2.65
N TYR A 88 4.01 -4.44 1.56
CA TYR A 88 3.92 -3.24 0.72
C TYR A 88 2.66 -2.46 1.10
N THR A 89 2.82 -1.15 1.31
CA THR A 89 1.70 -0.22 1.50
C THR A 89 1.76 0.90 0.48
N ILE A 90 0.70 1.02 -0.28
CA ILE A 90 0.51 2.07 -1.27
C ILE A 90 -0.56 3.02 -0.74
N TYR A 91 -0.16 4.25 -0.46
CA TYR A 91 -1.04 5.30 0.01
C TYR A 91 -1.67 6.04 -1.15
N TYR A 92 -2.94 6.38 -1.03
CA TYR A 92 -3.64 7.22 -2.00
C TYR A 92 -4.32 8.40 -1.33
N LEU A 93 -4.38 9.53 -2.04
CA LEU A 93 -5.04 10.75 -1.64
C LEU A 93 -5.64 11.44 -2.88
N SER A 94 -6.91 11.75 -2.81
CA SER A 94 -7.57 12.63 -3.78
C SER A 94 -7.40 14.08 -3.34
N SER A 95 -6.34 14.76 -3.82
CA SER A 95 -5.97 16.12 -3.40
C SER A 95 -6.37 17.19 -4.40
N GLY A 96 -7.00 16.82 -5.52
CA GLY A 96 -7.42 17.75 -6.58
C GLY A 96 -8.51 18.73 -6.16
N GLU A 97 -8.97 19.54 -7.12
CA GLU A 97 -10.07 20.49 -6.91
C GLU A 97 -11.46 19.85 -7.06
N LEU A 98 -11.52 18.72 -7.75
CA LEU A 98 -12.74 17.99 -8.05
C LEU A 98 -12.64 16.53 -7.56
N GLU A 99 -13.80 15.92 -7.38
CA GLU A 99 -13.92 14.49 -7.12
C GLU A 99 -13.25 13.66 -8.24
N ALA A 100 -12.47 12.67 -7.86
CA ALA A 100 -11.96 11.67 -8.79
C ALA A 100 -12.99 10.56 -8.97
N ASN A 101 -13.45 10.37 -10.21
CA ASN A 101 -14.49 9.39 -10.52
C ASN A 101 -13.93 8.10 -11.09
N ASN A 102 -14.52 6.96 -10.67
CA ASN A 102 -14.19 5.62 -11.18
C ASN A 102 -12.69 5.31 -11.06
N VAL A 103 -12.12 5.54 -9.89
CA VAL A 103 -10.70 5.30 -9.62
C VAL A 103 -10.45 3.81 -9.55
N LEU A 104 -9.65 3.30 -10.48
CA LEU A 104 -9.13 1.95 -10.48
C LEU A 104 -7.64 2.01 -10.13
N PHE A 105 -7.28 1.30 -9.08
CA PHE A 105 -5.89 1.15 -8.68
C PHE A 105 -5.33 -0.15 -9.25
N CYS A 106 -4.09 -0.13 -9.72
CA CYS A 106 -3.36 -1.31 -10.12
C CYS A 106 -1.89 -1.19 -9.73
N ASP A 107 -1.37 -2.23 -9.10
CA ASP A 107 0.06 -2.35 -8.83
C ASP A 107 0.58 -3.72 -9.22
N ARG A 108 1.81 -3.74 -9.78
CA ARG A 108 2.50 -4.98 -10.14
C ARG A 108 3.22 -5.54 -8.94
N VAL A 109 3.05 -6.85 -8.72
CA VAL A 109 3.89 -7.56 -7.75
C VAL A 109 5.34 -7.55 -8.26
N PRO A 110 6.30 -7.02 -7.47
CA PRO A 110 7.69 -6.97 -7.89
C PRO A 110 8.24 -8.35 -8.28
N ASP A 111 9.04 -8.41 -9.34
CA ASP A 111 9.57 -9.67 -9.88
C ASP A 111 10.41 -10.47 -8.87
N THR A 112 10.94 -9.80 -7.86
CA THR A 112 11.76 -10.40 -6.80
C THR A 112 10.96 -11.08 -5.69
N VAL A 113 9.65 -10.93 -5.66
CA VAL A 113 8.79 -11.51 -4.62
C VAL A 113 7.66 -12.35 -5.22
N THR A 114 7.09 -13.22 -4.43
CA THR A 114 5.86 -13.98 -4.75
C THR A 114 4.73 -13.46 -3.86
N PHE A 115 3.60 -13.09 -4.44
CA PHE A 115 2.41 -12.65 -3.72
C PHE A 115 1.96 -13.70 -2.69
N ILE A 116 1.60 -13.27 -1.48
CA ILE A 116 1.11 -14.13 -0.41
C ILE A 116 -0.42 -13.99 -0.31
N PRO A 117 -1.18 -14.98 -0.80
CA PRO A 117 -2.63 -14.84 -1.00
C PRO A 117 -3.46 -14.81 0.28
N ASN A 118 -2.93 -15.25 1.40
CA ASN A 118 -3.64 -15.41 2.67
C ASN A 118 -3.15 -14.47 3.78
N SER A 119 -2.42 -13.43 3.41
CA SER A 119 -1.73 -12.51 4.34
C SER A 119 -2.65 -11.89 5.38
N PHE A 120 -3.93 -11.70 5.05
CA PHE A 120 -4.90 -10.97 5.87
C PHE A 120 -6.17 -11.80 6.17
N ASN A 121 -6.08 -13.13 6.17
CA ASN A 121 -7.23 -14.01 6.47
C ASN A 121 -7.83 -13.75 7.86
N ASN A 122 -7.03 -13.22 8.80
CA ASN A 122 -7.48 -12.86 10.16
C ASN A 122 -8.02 -11.43 10.25
N GLY A 123 -7.99 -10.65 9.18
CA GLY A 123 -8.51 -9.28 9.14
C GLY A 123 -10.03 -9.23 9.05
N THR A 124 -10.60 -8.06 9.26
CA THR A 124 -12.03 -7.82 9.09
C THR A 124 -12.40 -8.03 7.61
N PRO A 125 -13.29 -8.98 7.28
CA PRO A 125 -13.65 -9.23 5.89
C PRO A 125 -14.29 -8.01 5.23
N GLY A 126 -13.90 -7.74 3.99
CA GLY A 126 -14.56 -6.75 3.15
C GLY A 126 -15.98 -7.19 2.75
N ASN A 127 -16.82 -6.21 2.47
CA ASN A 127 -18.19 -6.45 2.04
C ASN A 127 -18.21 -7.14 0.66
N GLY A 128 -19.03 -8.18 0.54
CA GLY A 128 -19.26 -8.89 -0.73
C GLY A 128 -18.23 -9.97 -1.03
N GLY A 129 -17.12 -10.06 -0.29
CA GLY A 129 -16.12 -11.10 -0.48
C GLY A 129 -16.62 -12.51 -0.13
N LEU A 130 -16.21 -13.48 -0.92
CA LEU A 130 -16.61 -14.88 -0.76
C LEU A 130 -16.11 -15.44 0.58
N SER A 131 -17.02 -16.08 1.32
CA SER A 131 -16.67 -16.71 2.60
C SER A 131 -15.69 -17.86 2.40
N GLY A 132 -14.60 -17.86 3.17
CA GLY A 132 -13.55 -18.88 3.11
C GLY A 132 -12.53 -18.68 1.99
N ALA A 133 -12.69 -17.68 1.13
CA ALA A 133 -11.66 -17.32 0.17
C ALA A 133 -10.47 -16.65 0.87
N ASP A 134 -9.26 -16.89 0.33
CA ASP A 134 -8.05 -16.24 0.80
C ASP A 134 -8.08 -14.73 0.56
N ARG A 135 -7.62 -13.99 1.57
CA ARG A 135 -7.54 -12.53 1.60
C ARG A 135 -6.08 -12.10 1.64
N GLY A 136 -5.57 -11.72 0.49
CA GLY A 136 -4.19 -11.25 0.33
C GLY A 136 -4.06 -9.73 0.22
N ILE A 137 -5.18 -9.01 0.24
CA ILE A 137 -5.23 -7.57 0.02
C ILE A 137 -5.91 -6.92 1.22
N MET A 138 -5.25 -5.92 1.82
CA MET A 138 -5.84 -5.06 2.86
C MET A 138 -6.11 -3.68 2.28
N LEU A 139 -7.28 -3.14 2.53
CA LEU A 139 -7.68 -1.80 2.11
C LEU A 139 -8.11 -0.99 3.32
N LEU A 140 -7.51 0.19 3.51
CA LEU A 140 -8.13 1.25 4.31
C LEU A 140 -8.90 2.16 3.35
N LYS A 141 -10.20 2.21 3.53
CA LYS A 141 -11.11 3.10 2.80
C LYS A 141 -12.22 3.57 3.73
N ASP A 142 -12.62 4.82 3.60
CA ASP A 142 -13.71 5.41 4.39
C ASP A 142 -13.49 5.27 5.91
N GLY A 143 -12.22 5.31 6.34
CA GLY A 143 -11.82 5.18 7.74
C GLY A 143 -11.88 3.76 8.31
N SER A 144 -12.09 2.75 7.47
CA SER A 144 -12.17 1.34 7.90
C SER A 144 -11.20 0.45 7.15
N GLU A 145 -10.46 -0.38 7.89
CA GLU A 145 -9.65 -1.45 7.28
C GLU A 145 -10.52 -2.66 6.93
N GLN A 146 -10.31 -3.21 5.74
CA GLN A 146 -11.01 -4.37 5.22
C GLN A 146 -10.03 -5.32 4.54
N ALA A 147 -10.11 -6.60 4.88
CA ALA A 147 -9.37 -7.68 4.21
C ALA A 147 -10.20 -8.16 3.01
N LEU A 148 -9.66 -7.99 1.81
CA LEU A 148 -10.31 -8.28 0.54
C LEU A 148 -9.81 -9.59 -0.04
N THR A 149 -10.67 -10.27 -0.80
CA THR A 149 -10.34 -11.55 -1.43
C THR A 149 -9.47 -11.36 -2.67
N ASN A 150 -8.84 -12.44 -3.11
CA ASN A 150 -7.98 -12.42 -4.30
C ASN A 150 -8.76 -12.75 -5.58
N VAL A 151 -10.04 -13.10 -5.46
CA VAL A 151 -10.82 -13.66 -6.56
C VAL A 151 -11.88 -12.67 -7.06
N ALA A 152 -12.38 -12.90 -8.25
CA ALA A 152 -13.50 -12.13 -8.77
C ALA A 152 -14.80 -12.58 -8.08
N ASP A 153 -15.18 -11.86 -7.07
CA ASP A 153 -16.43 -12.09 -6.33
C ASP A 153 -17.21 -10.77 -6.14
N GLY A 154 -17.83 -10.56 -5.00
CA GLY A 154 -18.63 -9.36 -4.74
C GLY A 154 -17.87 -8.22 -4.07
N ASP A 155 -16.59 -8.40 -3.71
CA ASP A 155 -15.79 -7.30 -3.17
C ASP A 155 -15.08 -6.50 -4.28
N ILE A 156 -14.35 -5.46 -3.90
CA ILE A 156 -13.80 -4.47 -4.82
C ILE A 156 -12.35 -4.72 -5.22
N ALA A 157 -11.76 -5.86 -4.84
CA ALA A 157 -10.37 -6.18 -5.15
C ALA A 157 -10.22 -7.47 -5.94
N ARG A 158 -9.06 -7.60 -6.56
CA ARG A 158 -8.69 -8.82 -7.26
C ARG A 158 -7.18 -8.94 -7.41
N TYR A 159 -6.67 -10.15 -7.28
CA TYR A 159 -5.33 -10.50 -7.74
C TYR A 159 -5.39 -11.13 -9.13
N PHE A 160 -4.56 -10.66 -10.03
CA PHE A 160 -4.36 -11.21 -11.36
C PHE A 160 -3.05 -12.01 -11.39
N PRO A 161 -3.09 -13.32 -11.59
CA PRO A 161 -1.87 -14.13 -11.67
C PRO A 161 -1.01 -13.74 -12.87
N PRO A 162 0.28 -14.13 -12.87
CA PRO A 162 1.17 -13.87 -14.00
C PRO A 162 0.57 -14.27 -15.35
N GLY A 163 0.73 -13.44 -16.34
CA GLY A 163 0.21 -13.65 -17.71
C GLY A 163 -1.25 -13.24 -17.92
N ILE A 164 -1.98 -12.89 -16.86
CA ILE A 164 -3.36 -12.39 -16.99
C ILE A 164 -3.38 -10.88 -16.76
N GLU A 165 -3.61 -10.10 -17.80
CA GLU A 165 -3.63 -8.64 -17.68
C GLU A 165 -4.93 -8.14 -17.05
N PRO A 166 -4.87 -7.20 -16.09
CA PRO A 166 -6.06 -6.57 -15.53
C PRO A 166 -6.96 -5.91 -16.57
N SER A 167 -6.39 -5.40 -17.66
CA SER A 167 -7.12 -4.81 -18.78
C SER A 167 -8.07 -5.79 -19.50
N THR A 168 -7.92 -7.09 -19.29
CA THR A 168 -8.87 -8.09 -19.80
C THR A 168 -10.24 -8.01 -19.13
N VAL A 169 -10.28 -7.48 -17.91
CA VAL A 169 -11.51 -7.30 -17.10
C VAL A 169 -11.90 -5.82 -17.04
N TYR A 170 -10.91 -4.96 -16.89
CA TYR A 170 -11.07 -3.50 -16.79
C TYR A 170 -10.37 -2.81 -17.96
N PRO A 171 -11.03 -2.64 -19.13
CA PRO A 171 -10.37 -2.17 -20.34
C PRO A 171 -9.70 -0.79 -20.24
N THR A 172 -10.14 0.02 -19.28
CA THR A 172 -9.60 1.36 -19.03
C THR A 172 -8.41 1.38 -18.09
N ILE A 173 -8.15 0.28 -17.38
CA ILE A 173 -7.04 0.22 -16.42
C ILE A 173 -5.70 0.17 -17.17
N LYS A 174 -4.75 0.94 -16.67
CA LYS A 174 -3.38 0.93 -17.16
C LYS A 174 -2.47 0.54 -16.00
N CYS A 175 -1.98 -0.69 -16.05
CA CYS A 175 -0.88 -1.13 -15.21
C CYS A 175 0.38 -1.06 -16.05
N ASP A 176 1.42 -0.41 -15.58
CA ASP A 176 2.67 -0.29 -16.32
C ASP A 176 3.31 -1.66 -16.58
N GLY A 177 3.83 -1.84 -17.81
CA GLY A 177 4.48 -3.08 -18.22
C GLY A 177 3.52 -4.27 -18.36
N ALA A 178 4.11 -5.45 -18.67
CA ALA A 178 3.38 -6.70 -18.75
C ALA A 178 3.22 -7.37 -17.39
N ASN A 179 2.15 -8.15 -17.20
CA ASN A 179 1.94 -8.91 -15.98
C ASN A 179 2.81 -10.16 -15.93
N THR A 180 4.08 -9.99 -15.58
CA THR A 180 5.07 -11.07 -15.51
C THR A 180 5.01 -11.83 -14.18
N ASN A 181 4.58 -11.18 -13.09
CA ASN A 181 4.67 -11.74 -11.74
C ASN A 181 3.40 -11.62 -10.89
N GLY A 182 2.35 -11.08 -11.46
CA GLY A 182 1.07 -10.82 -10.81
C GLY A 182 0.77 -9.33 -10.66
N ALA A 183 -0.50 -9.02 -10.44
CA ALA A 183 -0.96 -7.67 -10.21
C ALA A 183 -2.11 -7.66 -9.20
N VAL A 184 -2.09 -6.66 -8.33
CA VAL A 184 -3.19 -6.34 -7.40
C VAL A 184 -4.01 -5.23 -8.03
N GLU A 185 -5.32 -5.42 -8.10
CA GLU A 185 -6.27 -4.40 -8.56
C GLU A 185 -7.29 -4.12 -7.47
N VAL A 186 -7.64 -2.84 -7.29
CA VAL A 186 -8.69 -2.41 -6.37
C VAL A 186 -9.52 -1.31 -7.02
N ASN A 187 -10.82 -1.52 -7.07
CA ASN A 187 -11.78 -0.52 -7.53
C ASN A 187 -12.16 0.41 -6.36
N LEU A 188 -11.50 1.56 -6.29
CA LEU A 188 -11.77 2.54 -5.24
C LEU A 188 -13.08 3.31 -5.45
N GLY A 189 -13.65 3.26 -6.67
CA GLY A 189 -14.86 4.01 -7.01
C GLY A 189 -14.60 5.51 -7.07
N ASN A 190 -15.53 6.31 -6.59
CA ASN A 190 -15.38 7.75 -6.52
C ASN A 190 -14.68 8.16 -5.23
N LEU A 191 -13.72 9.08 -5.35
CA LEU A 191 -12.99 9.65 -4.23
C LEU A 191 -13.24 11.17 -4.19
N PRO A 192 -13.91 11.69 -3.16
CA PRO A 192 -14.06 13.13 -3.01
C PRO A 192 -12.70 13.78 -2.82
N ASN A 193 -12.59 15.06 -3.16
CA ASN A 193 -11.34 15.80 -2.92
C ASN A 193 -11.13 16.08 -1.44
N ALA A 194 -9.91 15.97 -0.99
CA ALA A 194 -9.49 16.40 0.33
C ALA A 194 -9.54 17.93 0.43
N THR A 195 -10.20 18.45 1.47
CA THR A 195 -10.36 19.88 1.72
C THR A 195 -9.47 20.39 2.86
N ALA A 196 -9.02 19.49 3.73
CA ALA A 196 -8.10 19.74 4.83
C ALA A 196 -7.39 18.43 5.21
N PRO A 197 -6.37 18.44 6.10
CA PRO A 197 -5.72 17.24 6.57
C PRO A 197 -6.72 16.18 7.05
N GLY A 198 -6.73 15.02 6.38
CA GLY A 198 -7.61 13.91 6.71
C GLY A 198 -9.12 14.15 6.51
N THR A 199 -9.51 15.18 5.76
CA THR A 199 -10.92 15.57 5.61
C THR A 199 -11.30 15.73 4.12
N PRO A 200 -12.37 15.03 3.67
CA PRO A 200 -13.09 13.97 4.37
C PRO A 200 -12.26 12.69 4.49
N ASN A 201 -12.61 11.81 5.43
CA ASN A 201 -11.91 10.51 5.60
C ASN A 201 -12.12 9.54 4.43
N THR A 202 -12.98 9.88 3.48
CA THR A 202 -13.23 9.15 2.23
C THR A 202 -12.29 9.54 1.09
N SER A 203 -11.47 10.59 1.27
CA SER A 203 -10.57 11.10 0.23
C SER A 203 -9.20 10.42 0.19
N TYR A 204 -8.89 9.58 1.17
CA TYR A 204 -7.59 8.96 1.32
C TYR A 204 -7.69 7.53 1.86
N GLY A 205 -6.60 6.81 1.77
CA GLY A 205 -6.45 5.49 2.35
C GLY A 205 -5.15 4.83 1.93
N TYR A 206 -5.13 3.52 2.05
CA TYR A 206 -4.03 2.71 1.56
C TYR A 206 -4.48 1.33 1.12
N ILE A 207 -3.65 0.72 0.29
CA ILE A 207 -3.75 -0.68 -0.12
C ILE A 207 -2.49 -1.37 0.35
N ARG A 208 -2.63 -2.56 0.97
CA ARG A 208 -1.50 -3.40 1.40
C ARG A 208 -1.59 -4.77 0.78
N PHE A 209 -0.44 -5.32 0.48
CA PHE A 209 -0.27 -6.74 0.18
C PHE A 209 1.10 -7.20 0.66
N LYS A 210 1.28 -8.51 0.79
CA LYS A 210 2.57 -9.09 1.18
C LYS A 210 3.17 -9.91 0.05
N GLY A 211 4.49 -9.92 0.00
CA GLY A 211 5.26 -10.73 -0.92
C GLY A 211 6.40 -11.46 -0.22
N LYS A 212 6.62 -12.71 -0.61
CA LYS A 212 7.75 -13.52 -0.15
C LYS A 212 8.92 -13.38 -1.12
N VAL A 213 10.09 -13.04 -0.63
CA VAL A 213 11.32 -12.88 -1.42
C VAL A 213 11.72 -14.24 -2.01
N LYS A 214 12.02 -14.24 -3.33
CA LYS A 214 12.40 -15.44 -4.09
C LYS A 214 13.84 -15.88 -3.83
#